data_8a9361bb4b2052d1479903ebb9e56b63
#
_entry.id   8a9361bb4b2052d1479903ebb9e56b63
#
_cell.length_a   1.000
_cell.length_b   1.000
_cell.length_c   1.000
_cell.angle_alpha   90.00
_cell.angle_beta   90.00
_cell.angle_gamma   90.00
#
_symmetry.space_group_name_H-M   'P 1'
#
loop_
_entity.id
_entity.type
_entity.pdbx_description
1 polymer ?
#
loop_
_entity_poly.entity_id
_entity_poly.type
_entity_poly.pdbx_seq_one_letter_code
_entity_poly.pdbx_strand_id
1 'polypeptide(L)'
;MSNGFIVQIIGAVVDIEFPQNAVPQVYDALKVISEGQGQGLVLEVQQQIGGGVVRCITMGSSDGLRRGLEVVNSGKAIQVPVGTSTLGRIMNVLGEPIDEKGPIGEEERWSIHRAAPSYEDQSNSNDLLETGIKVIDLVCPFAKGGDRKSVV
;
A
#
# COMPACT_ATOMS: atom_id res chain seq x y z
N MET A 1 3.99 -20.51 -5.37
CA MET A 1 4.24 -19.64 -4.22
C MET A 1 5.55 -20.08 -3.63
N SER A 2 6.46 -19.18 -3.37
CA SER A 2 7.76 -19.50 -2.76
C SER A 2 7.69 -19.19 -1.27
N ASN A 3 8.26 -20.07 -0.47
CA ASN A 3 8.31 -19.95 0.98
C ASN A 3 9.71 -19.49 1.38
N GLY A 4 9.79 -18.53 2.29
CA GLY A 4 11.00 -18.05 2.93
C GLY A 4 10.91 -18.11 4.44
N PHE A 5 12.01 -17.82 5.12
CA PHE A 5 12.09 -17.85 6.57
C PHE A 5 12.67 -16.54 7.09
N ILE A 6 12.11 -16.04 8.19
CA ILE A 6 12.61 -14.84 8.86
C ILE A 6 13.98 -15.15 9.48
N VAL A 7 15.01 -14.39 9.07
CA VAL A 7 16.37 -14.52 9.59
C VAL A 7 16.75 -13.42 10.58
N GLN A 8 16.19 -12.22 10.42
CA GLN A 8 16.47 -11.08 11.31
C GLN A 8 15.27 -10.16 11.43
N ILE A 9 15.09 -9.56 12.62
CA ILE A 9 14.04 -8.59 12.91
C ILE A 9 14.69 -7.40 13.63
N ILE A 10 14.47 -6.19 13.09
CA ILE A 10 14.97 -4.93 13.65
C ILE A 10 13.81 -3.93 13.64
N GLY A 11 13.00 -3.94 14.71
CA GLY A 11 11.78 -3.12 14.76
C GLY A 11 10.81 -3.48 13.63
N ALA A 12 10.49 -2.53 12.76
CA ALA A 12 9.62 -2.75 11.59
C ALA A 12 10.35 -3.34 10.37
N VAL A 13 11.67 -3.49 10.44
CA VAL A 13 12.47 -4.07 9.33
C VAL A 13 12.71 -5.54 9.61
N VAL A 14 12.40 -6.38 8.63
CA VAL A 14 12.52 -7.83 8.70
C VAL A 14 13.30 -8.34 7.50
N ASP A 15 14.38 -9.08 7.76
CA ASP A 15 15.15 -9.76 6.72
C ASP A 15 14.68 -11.21 6.61
N ILE A 16 14.41 -11.64 5.38
CA ILE A 16 13.81 -12.94 5.07
C ILE A 16 14.67 -13.62 4.01
N GLU A 17 15.00 -14.87 4.25
CA GLU A 17 15.76 -15.70 3.33
C GLU A 17 14.82 -16.55 2.48
N PHE A 18 15.03 -16.52 1.16
CA PHE A 18 14.35 -17.34 0.17
C PHE A 18 15.35 -18.20 -0.60
N PRO A 19 14.91 -19.32 -1.19
CA PRO A 19 15.72 -20.05 -2.13
C PRO A 19 16.18 -19.16 -3.30
N GLN A 20 17.42 -19.28 -3.77
CA GLN A 20 17.98 -18.40 -4.80
C GLN A 20 17.20 -18.35 -6.11
N ASN A 21 16.49 -19.43 -6.43
CA ASN A 21 15.65 -19.54 -7.64
C ASN A 21 14.23 -18.95 -7.45
N ALA A 22 13.90 -18.44 -6.27
CA ALA A 22 12.56 -18.00 -5.91
C ALA A 22 12.55 -16.72 -5.05
N VAL A 23 13.56 -15.86 -5.24
CA VAL A 23 13.71 -14.59 -4.52
C VAL A 23 12.60 -13.64 -4.97
N PRO A 24 11.83 -13.04 -4.04
CA PRO A 24 10.81 -12.06 -4.33
C PRO A 24 11.34 -10.80 -5.02
N GLN A 25 10.50 -10.17 -5.83
CA GLN A 25 10.82 -8.87 -6.41
C GLN A 25 10.58 -7.74 -5.40
N VAL A 26 11.20 -6.59 -5.65
CA VAL A 26 10.93 -5.38 -4.87
C VAL A 26 9.46 -4.99 -5.04
N TYR A 27 8.83 -4.62 -3.94
CA TYR A 27 7.39 -4.34 -3.77
C TYR A 27 6.48 -5.57 -3.72
N ASP A 28 6.99 -6.80 -3.83
CA ASP A 28 6.14 -7.96 -3.57
C ASP A 28 5.62 -7.97 -2.13
N ALA A 29 4.35 -8.32 -1.98
CA ALA A 29 3.72 -8.52 -0.68
C ALA A 29 3.98 -9.94 -0.18
N LEU A 30 4.54 -10.04 1.00
CA LEU A 30 4.81 -11.29 1.69
C LEU A 30 3.84 -11.46 2.86
N LYS A 31 3.39 -12.67 3.11
CA LYS A 31 2.48 -12.97 4.22
C LYS A 31 3.11 -13.96 5.19
N VAL A 32 3.12 -13.61 6.48
CA VAL A 32 3.60 -14.50 7.54
C VAL A 32 2.57 -15.60 7.77
N ILE A 33 3.03 -16.86 7.68
CA ILE A 33 2.24 -18.04 8.00
C ILE A 33 2.73 -18.54 9.35
N SER A 34 2.04 -18.17 10.41
CA SER A 34 2.36 -18.63 11.75
C SER A 34 1.06 -18.83 12.54
N GLU A 35 1.00 -19.86 13.34
CA GLU A 35 -0.05 -20.00 14.34
C GLU A 35 0.30 -19.12 15.56
N GLY A 36 -0.53 -18.13 15.86
CA GLY A 36 -0.37 -17.25 17.02
C GLY A 36 -0.18 -15.77 16.66
N GLN A 37 0.49 -15.01 17.53
CA GLN A 37 0.76 -13.59 17.33
C GLN A 37 1.61 -13.39 16.06
N GLY A 38 1.20 -12.46 15.20
CA GLY A 38 1.85 -12.20 13.90
C GLY A 38 1.23 -12.97 12.74
N GLN A 39 0.21 -13.82 12.97
CA GLN A 39 -0.48 -14.52 11.89
C GLN A 39 -1.14 -13.53 10.92
N GLY A 40 -0.86 -13.73 9.62
CA GLY A 40 -1.43 -12.92 8.58
C GLY A 40 -0.78 -11.54 8.41
N LEU A 41 0.26 -11.20 9.19
CA LEU A 41 1.01 -9.96 9.00
C LEU A 41 1.57 -9.91 7.58
N VAL A 42 1.33 -8.78 6.92
CA VAL A 42 1.85 -8.51 5.59
C VAL A 42 3.13 -7.69 5.70
N LEU A 43 4.13 -8.10 4.91
CA LEU A 43 5.40 -7.40 4.77
C LEU A 43 5.56 -7.01 3.30
N GLU A 44 6.25 -5.90 3.04
CA GLU A 44 6.58 -5.47 1.69
C GLU A 44 8.09 -5.54 1.48
N VAL A 45 8.50 -6.14 0.36
CA VAL A 45 9.92 -6.21 -0.02
C VAL A 45 10.39 -4.83 -0.45
N GLN A 46 11.41 -4.29 0.24
CA GLN A 46 12.01 -3.00 -0.10
C GLN A 46 13.33 -3.13 -0.84
N GLN A 47 14.10 -4.17 -0.52
CA GLN A 47 15.44 -4.34 -1.08
C GLN A 47 15.84 -5.81 -1.11
N GLN A 48 16.57 -6.21 -2.15
CA GLN A 48 17.31 -7.47 -2.19
C GLN A 48 18.73 -7.22 -1.69
N ILE A 49 19.15 -7.94 -0.63
CA ILE A 49 20.48 -7.76 -0.01
C ILE A 49 21.52 -8.65 -0.71
N GLY A 50 21.08 -9.73 -1.31
CA GLY A 50 21.93 -10.76 -1.91
C GLY A 50 21.87 -12.07 -1.13
N GLY A 51 22.40 -13.14 -1.71
CA GLY A 51 22.41 -14.49 -1.08
C GLY A 51 21.02 -15.10 -0.87
N GLY A 52 19.99 -14.61 -1.57
CA GLY A 52 18.59 -15.03 -1.34
C GLY A 52 17.88 -14.25 -0.25
N VAL A 53 18.55 -13.28 0.40
CA VAL A 53 17.96 -12.48 1.48
C VAL A 53 17.32 -11.20 0.93
N VAL A 54 16.08 -10.95 1.35
CA VAL A 54 15.34 -9.72 1.05
C VAL A 54 15.05 -8.96 2.33
N ARG A 55 15.11 -7.64 2.25
CA ARG A 55 14.74 -6.73 3.34
C ARG A 55 13.34 -6.23 3.12
N CYS A 56 12.52 -6.38 4.15
CA CYS A 56 11.10 -6.06 4.11
C CYS A 56 10.72 -5.08 5.23
N ILE A 57 9.61 -4.39 5.03
CA ILE A 57 8.97 -3.54 6.06
C ILE A 57 7.63 -4.16 6.42
N THR A 58 7.31 -4.19 7.72
CA THR A 58 6.01 -4.69 8.21
C THR A 58 4.92 -3.65 7.99
N MET A 59 3.74 -4.10 7.51
CA MET A 59 2.55 -3.26 7.34
C MET A 59 1.67 -3.22 8.59
N GLY A 60 2.19 -3.69 9.71
CA GLY A 60 1.52 -3.70 11.01
C GLY A 60 2.54 -3.86 12.13
N SER A 61 2.07 -4.18 13.36
CA SER A 61 2.97 -4.42 14.47
C SER A 61 3.84 -5.65 14.23
N SER A 62 5.14 -5.51 14.50
CA SER A 62 6.10 -6.62 14.47
C SER A 62 6.09 -7.46 15.76
N ASP A 63 5.22 -7.14 16.72
CA ASP A 63 5.13 -7.84 17.99
C ASP A 63 4.79 -9.32 17.78
N GLY A 64 5.54 -10.19 18.44
CA GLY A 64 5.36 -11.65 18.32
C GLY A 64 6.07 -12.29 17.14
N LEU A 65 6.69 -11.54 16.23
CA LEU A 65 7.54 -12.10 15.21
C LEU A 65 8.79 -12.75 15.81
N ARG A 66 9.19 -13.89 15.25
CA ARG A 66 10.38 -14.64 15.66
C ARG A 66 11.16 -15.09 14.44
N ARG A 67 12.45 -15.32 14.62
CA ARG A 67 13.28 -15.98 13.61
C ARG A 67 12.74 -17.38 13.31
N GLY A 68 12.86 -17.80 12.07
CA GLY A 68 12.43 -19.11 11.60
C GLY A 68 10.93 -19.20 11.28
N LEU A 69 10.14 -18.13 11.45
CA LEU A 69 8.77 -18.11 10.98
C LEU A 69 8.72 -18.18 9.46
N GLU A 70 7.79 -18.97 8.95
CA GLU A 70 7.58 -19.14 7.53
C GLU A 70 6.81 -17.96 6.94
N VAL A 71 7.25 -17.52 5.76
CA VAL A 71 6.68 -16.41 5.02
C VAL A 71 6.46 -16.84 3.58
N VAL A 72 5.28 -16.52 3.05
CA VAL A 72 4.92 -16.86 1.66
C VAL A 72 4.87 -15.60 0.81
N ASN A 73 5.48 -15.69 -0.37
CA ASN A 73 5.36 -14.65 -1.38
C ASN A 73 4.01 -14.74 -2.10
N SER A 74 3.27 -13.63 -2.14
CA SER A 74 2.02 -13.52 -2.90
C SER A 74 2.24 -13.43 -4.42
N GLY A 75 3.47 -13.07 -4.85
CA GLY A 75 3.82 -12.80 -6.25
C GLY A 75 3.20 -11.54 -6.83
N LYS A 76 2.69 -10.66 -5.98
CA LYS A 76 2.06 -9.38 -6.34
C LYS A 76 2.38 -8.33 -5.30
N ALA A 77 2.41 -7.06 -5.71
CA ALA A 77 2.43 -5.94 -4.79
C ALA A 77 1.13 -5.86 -3.97
N ILE A 78 1.16 -5.08 -2.88
CA ILE A 78 -0.03 -4.79 -2.08
C ILE A 78 -1.08 -4.14 -2.98
N GLN A 79 -2.31 -4.64 -2.92
CA GLN A 79 -3.44 -4.18 -3.72
C GLN A 79 -4.58 -3.74 -2.80
N VAL A 80 -5.21 -2.62 -3.15
CA VAL A 80 -6.35 -2.06 -2.44
C VAL A 80 -7.59 -2.03 -3.33
N PRO A 81 -8.80 -2.20 -2.77
CA PRO A 81 -10.02 -2.07 -3.53
C PRO A 81 -10.18 -0.63 -4.02
N VAL A 82 -10.73 -0.46 -5.22
CA VAL A 82 -11.00 0.82 -5.86
C VAL A 82 -12.42 0.82 -6.43
N GLY A 83 -12.90 2.02 -6.79
CA GLY A 83 -14.23 2.17 -7.39
C GLY A 83 -15.24 2.84 -6.47
N THR A 84 -16.48 2.89 -6.91
CA THR A 84 -17.57 3.60 -6.22
C THR A 84 -17.92 2.99 -4.86
N SER A 85 -17.68 1.68 -4.68
CA SER A 85 -17.91 0.96 -3.42
C SER A 85 -17.00 1.42 -2.27
N THR A 86 -15.90 2.13 -2.58
CA THR A 86 -14.96 2.65 -1.58
C THR A 86 -15.33 4.05 -1.09
N LEU A 87 -16.28 4.74 -1.74
CA LEU A 87 -16.68 6.08 -1.37
C LEU A 87 -17.34 6.12 0.02
N GLY A 88 -16.86 7.02 0.88
CA GLY A 88 -17.34 7.14 2.26
C GLY A 88 -16.95 5.99 3.19
N ARG A 89 -15.98 5.15 2.80
CA ARG A 89 -15.42 4.07 3.58
C ARG A 89 -14.03 4.44 4.12
N ILE A 90 -13.67 3.86 5.26
CA ILE A 90 -12.34 3.99 5.84
C ILE A 90 -11.69 2.60 5.84
N MET A 91 -10.48 2.51 5.30
CA MET A 91 -9.74 1.26 5.19
C MET A 91 -8.28 1.45 5.63
N ASN A 92 -7.64 0.35 6.03
CA ASN A 92 -6.21 0.33 6.31
C ASN A 92 -5.38 0.27 5.00
N VAL A 93 -4.05 0.25 5.14
CA VAL A 93 -3.11 0.19 4.00
C VAL A 93 -3.22 -1.09 3.16
N LEU A 94 -3.86 -2.13 3.69
CA LEU A 94 -4.12 -3.39 3.01
C LEU A 94 -5.49 -3.43 2.30
N GLY A 95 -6.28 -2.34 2.42
CA GLY A 95 -7.62 -2.25 1.85
C GLY A 95 -8.69 -2.98 2.68
N GLU A 96 -8.41 -3.28 3.96
CA GLU A 96 -9.38 -3.86 4.88
C GLU A 96 -10.19 -2.74 5.56
N PRO A 97 -11.52 -2.87 5.66
CA PRO A 97 -12.36 -1.85 6.30
C PRO A 97 -12.11 -1.78 7.80
N ILE A 98 -11.98 -0.55 8.31
CA ILE A 98 -11.82 -0.25 9.75
C ILE A 98 -12.95 0.64 10.28
N ASP A 99 -13.99 0.88 9.48
CA ASP A 99 -15.12 1.76 9.78
C ASP A 99 -16.34 1.03 10.36
N GLU A 100 -16.21 -0.26 10.70
CA GLU A 100 -17.25 -1.13 11.26
C GLU A 100 -18.53 -1.26 10.39
N LYS A 101 -18.46 -0.84 9.10
CA LYS A 101 -19.59 -0.89 8.18
C LYS A 101 -19.66 -2.16 7.33
N GLY A 102 -18.93 -3.21 7.74
CA GLY A 102 -18.87 -4.49 7.01
C GLY A 102 -17.88 -4.47 5.82
N PRO A 103 -17.81 -5.56 5.05
CA PRO A 103 -16.85 -5.69 3.95
C PRO A 103 -17.09 -4.65 2.86
N ILE A 104 -16.01 -4.23 2.20
CA ILE A 104 -16.06 -3.38 1.01
C ILE A 104 -16.27 -4.31 -0.20
N GLY A 105 -17.18 -3.94 -1.10
CA GLY A 105 -17.39 -4.67 -2.35
C GLY A 105 -16.10 -4.72 -3.16
N GLU A 106 -15.68 -5.93 -3.55
CA GLU A 106 -14.47 -6.15 -4.34
C GLU A 106 -14.79 -6.15 -5.82
N GLU A 107 -14.93 -4.97 -6.43
CA GLU A 107 -15.14 -4.88 -7.88
C GLU A 107 -13.80 -4.90 -8.61
N GLU A 108 -12.84 -4.09 -8.16
CA GLU A 108 -11.51 -3.99 -8.76
C GLU A 108 -10.47 -3.69 -7.68
N ARG A 109 -9.25 -4.20 -7.84
CA ARG A 109 -8.12 -3.93 -6.94
C ARG A 109 -6.93 -3.40 -7.72
N TRP A 110 -6.36 -2.31 -7.26
CA TRP A 110 -5.18 -1.71 -7.85
C TRP A 110 -3.97 -1.82 -6.92
N SER A 111 -2.79 -1.94 -7.54
CA SER A 111 -1.52 -1.87 -6.82
C SER A 111 -1.33 -0.48 -6.23
N ILE A 112 -0.81 -0.42 -4.98
CA ILE A 112 -0.41 0.84 -4.34
C ILE A 112 0.78 1.50 -5.06
N HIS A 113 1.59 0.71 -5.78
CA HIS A 113 2.73 1.16 -6.58
C HIS A 113 2.34 1.36 -8.04
N ARG A 114 1.27 2.09 -8.26
CA ARG A 114 0.81 2.43 -9.61
C ARG A 114 1.57 3.64 -10.14
N ALA A 115 1.92 3.60 -11.44
CA ALA A 115 2.42 4.78 -12.14
C ALA A 115 1.38 5.90 -12.17
N ALA A 116 1.83 7.15 -12.13
CA ALA A 116 0.96 8.30 -12.32
C ALA A 116 0.30 8.25 -13.71
N PRO A 117 -0.93 8.80 -13.87
CA PRO A 117 -1.57 8.93 -15.18
C PRO A 117 -0.67 9.65 -16.17
N SER A 118 -0.70 9.22 -17.44
CA SER A 118 0.00 9.91 -18.50
C SER A 118 -0.61 11.30 -18.75
N TYR A 119 0.12 12.16 -19.43
CA TYR A 119 -0.40 13.50 -19.78
C TYR A 119 -1.68 13.42 -20.63
N GLU A 120 -1.80 12.38 -21.45
CA GLU A 120 -2.95 12.15 -22.34
C GLU A 120 -4.21 11.74 -21.55
N ASP A 121 -4.01 11.08 -20.39
CA ASP A 121 -5.12 10.65 -19.51
C ASP A 121 -5.60 11.77 -18.58
N GLN A 122 -4.90 12.90 -18.54
CA GLN A 122 -5.28 14.03 -17.69
C GLN A 122 -6.41 14.83 -18.33
N SER A 123 -7.47 15.05 -17.57
CA SER A 123 -8.56 15.92 -17.98
C SER A 123 -8.11 17.38 -17.99
N ASN A 124 -8.22 18.06 -19.14
CA ASN A 124 -7.99 19.50 -19.27
C ASN A 124 -9.25 20.31 -18.86
N SER A 125 -10.03 19.81 -17.91
CA SER A 125 -11.22 20.51 -17.41
C SER A 125 -10.79 21.74 -16.61
N ASN A 126 -11.27 22.90 -17.04
CA ASN A 126 -11.12 24.19 -16.35
C ASN A 126 -12.32 24.47 -15.42
N ASP A 127 -12.88 23.44 -14.83
CA ASP A 127 -14.00 23.59 -13.88
C ASP A 127 -13.58 24.43 -12.68
N LEU A 128 -14.34 25.46 -12.39
CA LEU A 128 -14.11 26.33 -11.25
C LEU A 128 -14.87 25.80 -10.02
N LEU A 129 -14.23 25.92 -8.87
CA LEU A 129 -14.88 25.71 -7.58
C LEU A 129 -15.51 27.04 -7.14
N GLU A 130 -16.82 27.15 -7.30
CA GLU A 130 -17.56 28.32 -6.82
C GLU A 130 -17.62 28.32 -5.29
N THR A 131 -16.96 29.32 -4.68
CA THR A 131 -16.92 29.45 -3.21
C THR A 131 -18.08 30.24 -2.66
N GLY A 132 -18.75 31.03 -3.50
CA GLY A 132 -19.79 32.00 -3.10
C GLY A 132 -19.22 33.32 -2.52
N ILE A 133 -17.90 33.43 -2.43
CA ILE A 133 -17.23 34.66 -1.96
C ILE A 133 -16.81 35.46 -3.19
N LYS A 134 -17.54 36.56 -3.46
CA LYS A 134 -17.34 37.38 -4.67
C LYS A 134 -15.89 37.76 -4.96
N VAL A 135 -15.15 38.14 -3.94
CA VAL A 135 -13.75 38.60 -4.11
C VAL A 135 -12.87 37.42 -4.57
N ILE A 136 -13.06 36.25 -4.00
CA ILE A 136 -12.28 35.08 -4.38
C ILE A 136 -12.65 34.61 -5.79
N ASP A 137 -13.95 34.48 -6.04
CA ASP A 137 -14.44 33.94 -7.29
C ASP A 137 -14.14 34.84 -8.51
N LEU A 138 -14.04 36.17 -8.29
CA LEU A 138 -13.73 37.15 -9.33
C LEU A 138 -12.23 37.40 -9.52
N VAL A 139 -11.48 37.51 -8.42
CA VAL A 139 -10.08 37.96 -8.47
C VAL A 139 -9.08 36.79 -8.52
N CYS A 140 -9.39 35.69 -7.83
CA CYS A 140 -8.52 34.51 -7.76
C CYS A 140 -9.34 33.22 -7.71
N PRO A 141 -10.08 32.88 -8.78
CA PRO A 141 -10.94 31.72 -8.81
C PRO A 141 -10.17 30.45 -8.59
N PHE A 142 -10.81 29.47 -7.97
CA PHE A 142 -10.24 28.15 -7.68
C PHE A 142 -10.64 27.15 -8.75
N ALA A 143 -9.64 26.53 -9.41
CA ALA A 143 -9.88 25.38 -10.25
C ALA A 143 -10.12 24.13 -9.38
N LYS A 144 -11.08 23.28 -9.77
CA LYS A 144 -11.28 21.97 -9.15
C LYS A 144 -10.07 21.08 -9.44
N GLY A 145 -9.60 20.35 -8.44
CA GLY A 145 -8.46 19.42 -8.58
C GLY A 145 -7.08 20.10 -8.62
N GLY A 146 -7.01 21.44 -8.49
CA GLY A 146 -5.74 22.15 -8.42
C GLY A 146 -4.97 21.90 -7.12
N ASP A 147 -3.68 21.60 -7.20
CA ASP A 147 -2.80 21.55 -6.04
C ASP A 147 -2.49 22.97 -5.54
N ARG A 148 -2.62 23.19 -4.23
CA ARG A 148 -2.39 24.49 -3.60
C ARG A 148 -1.37 24.36 -2.50
N LYS A 149 -0.25 25.02 -2.73
CA LYS A 149 0.82 25.11 -1.74
C LYS A 149 0.74 26.48 -1.05
N SER A 150 0.48 26.49 0.26
CA SER A 150 0.73 27.67 1.08
C SER A 150 2.22 27.72 1.40
N VAL A 151 2.91 28.76 0.95
CA VAL A 151 4.26 29.07 1.42
C VAL A 151 4.09 29.98 2.65
N VAL A 152 4.39 29.41 3.81
CA VAL A 152 4.54 30.18 5.06
C VAL A 152 6.01 30.44 5.26
#